data_6a4332dd83f5e5c3fef5b963e26c59dc
#
_entry.id   6a4332dd83f5e5c3fef5b963e26c59dc
#
_cell.length_a   1.000
_cell.length_b   1.000
_cell.length_c   1.000
_cell.angle_alpha   90.00
_cell.angle_beta   90.00
_cell.angle_gamma   90.00
#
_symmetry.space_group_name_H-M   'P 1'
#
loop_
_entity.id
_entity.type
_entity.pdbx_description
1 polymer ?
#
loop_
_entity_poly.entity_id
_entity_poly.type
_entity_poly.pdbx_seq_one_letter_code
_entity_poly.pdbx_strand_id
1 'polypeptide(L)'
;MKKLITIVVLLLVSLAFATPRIISGNTIENEDLRINISVRYKFLNGYVLYLTVINKTSEPIKIIWDESVFTDNSGNDEHLVRSTIRAMNIGKSTPPSVIVPNGTFTDWFVPETHLNYHGTLGWAVTSISNEPNERNLLITYELENQKKYIYGKVVFEPPSSTDEILMWVAIGALAVGLTVGLLVMLMM
;
A
#
# COMPACT_ATOMS: atom_id res chain seq x y z
N MET A 1 -0.41 -32.33 -13.08
CA MET A 1 0.43 -31.15 -13.30
C MET A 1 -0.26 -30.06 -14.14
N LYS A 2 -0.76 -30.33 -15.37
CA LYS A 2 -1.41 -29.29 -16.22
C LYS A 2 -2.55 -28.55 -15.52
N LYS A 3 -3.44 -29.24 -14.80
CA LYS A 3 -4.56 -28.63 -14.06
C LYS A 3 -4.09 -27.71 -12.93
N LEU A 4 -3.01 -28.05 -12.22
CA LEU A 4 -2.45 -27.23 -11.16
C LEU A 4 -1.85 -25.94 -11.72
N ILE A 5 -1.17 -26.02 -12.85
CA ILE A 5 -0.61 -24.86 -13.54
C ILE A 5 -1.72 -23.91 -13.97
N THR A 6 -2.84 -24.43 -14.52
CA THR A 6 -3.98 -23.60 -14.92
C THR A 6 -4.61 -22.88 -13.73
N ILE A 7 -4.76 -23.53 -12.58
CA ILE A 7 -5.28 -22.90 -11.36
C ILE A 7 -4.34 -21.81 -10.85
N VAL A 8 -3.05 -22.05 -10.83
CA VAL A 8 -2.05 -21.05 -10.41
C VAL A 8 -2.03 -19.84 -11.35
N VAL A 9 -2.12 -20.06 -12.67
CA VAL A 9 -2.19 -18.97 -13.66
C VAL A 9 -3.48 -18.16 -13.48
N LEU A 10 -4.64 -18.79 -13.27
CA LEU A 10 -5.90 -18.10 -13.01
C LEU A 10 -5.86 -17.27 -11.72
N LEU A 11 -5.24 -17.82 -10.66
CA LEU A 11 -5.03 -17.08 -9.39
C LEU A 11 -4.11 -15.86 -9.58
N LEU A 12 -3.02 -16.02 -10.33
CA LEU A 12 -2.10 -14.91 -10.61
C LEU A 12 -2.76 -13.83 -11.47
N VAL A 13 -3.58 -14.22 -12.45
CA VAL A 13 -4.35 -13.31 -13.30
C VAL A 13 -5.38 -12.53 -12.46
N SER A 14 -6.14 -13.20 -11.58
CA SER A 14 -7.14 -12.54 -10.72
C SER A 14 -6.50 -11.53 -9.74
N LEU A 15 -5.33 -11.86 -9.20
CA LEU A 15 -4.57 -10.92 -8.35
C LEU A 15 -4.08 -9.68 -9.13
N ALA A 16 -3.73 -9.83 -10.40
CA ALA A 16 -3.28 -8.72 -11.23
C ALA A 16 -4.39 -7.69 -11.52
N PHE A 17 -5.63 -8.13 -11.64
CA PHE A 17 -6.77 -7.24 -11.88
C PHE A 17 -7.30 -6.52 -10.62
N ALA A 18 -7.03 -7.07 -9.44
CA ALA A 18 -7.46 -6.47 -8.18
C ALA A 18 -6.45 -5.42 -7.61
N THR A 19 -5.39 -5.10 -8.36
CA THR A 19 -4.35 -4.20 -7.89
C THR A 19 -4.84 -2.76 -7.88
N PRO A 20 -4.84 -2.05 -6.73
CA PRO A 20 -5.11 -0.63 -6.68
C PRO A 20 -4.16 0.15 -7.58
N ARG A 21 -4.69 1.03 -8.43
CA ARG A 21 -3.89 1.86 -9.33
C ARG A 21 -4.09 3.33 -8.99
N ILE A 22 -3.00 4.09 -9.01
CA ILE A 22 -3.04 5.54 -8.84
C ILE A 22 -3.13 6.15 -10.25
N ILE A 23 -4.21 6.89 -10.52
CA ILE A 23 -4.43 7.59 -11.78
C ILE A 23 -4.03 9.07 -11.72
N SER A 24 -3.96 9.64 -10.51
CA SER A 24 -3.56 11.02 -10.29
C SER A 24 -2.93 11.17 -8.90
N GLY A 25 -2.04 12.15 -8.74
CA GLY A 25 -1.35 12.40 -7.47
C GLY A 25 -0.26 11.38 -7.14
N ASN A 26 0.22 10.62 -8.12
CA ASN A 26 1.36 9.72 -7.96
C ASN A 26 2.68 10.44 -7.75
N THR A 27 2.70 11.75 -8.01
CA THR A 27 3.82 12.64 -7.69
C THR A 27 3.27 13.91 -7.05
N ILE A 28 3.78 14.25 -5.86
CA ILE A 28 3.49 15.48 -5.14
C ILE A 28 4.82 16.21 -4.97
N GLU A 29 4.84 17.49 -5.30
CA GLU A 29 6.10 18.25 -5.34
C GLU A 29 5.89 19.67 -4.86
N ASN A 30 6.88 20.19 -4.13
CA ASN A 30 7.04 21.61 -3.82
C ASN A 30 8.50 22.05 -4.12
N GLU A 31 8.92 23.18 -3.63
CA GLU A 31 10.29 23.69 -3.83
C GLU A 31 11.36 22.81 -3.15
N ASP A 32 11.03 22.21 -2.00
CA ASP A 32 11.99 21.46 -1.16
C ASP A 32 12.01 19.96 -1.47
N LEU A 33 10.83 19.36 -1.72
CA LEU A 33 10.65 17.91 -1.84
C LEU A 33 9.89 17.50 -3.08
N ARG A 34 10.22 16.31 -3.58
CA ARG A 34 9.37 15.53 -4.50
C ARG A 34 9.06 14.19 -3.85
N ILE A 35 7.79 13.82 -3.85
CA ILE A 35 7.29 12.54 -3.32
C ILE A 35 6.66 11.76 -4.46
N ASN A 36 7.22 10.60 -4.79
CA ASN A 36 6.63 9.67 -5.73
C ASN A 36 5.92 8.57 -4.93
N ILE A 37 4.68 8.28 -5.30
CA ILE A 37 3.79 7.36 -4.62
C ILE A 37 3.46 6.21 -5.57
N SER A 38 3.56 4.99 -5.07
CA SER A 38 3.11 3.80 -5.78
C SER A 38 2.50 2.79 -4.82
N VAL A 39 1.59 1.96 -5.32
CA VAL A 39 1.05 0.81 -4.60
C VAL A 39 1.74 -0.44 -5.09
N ARG A 40 2.20 -1.30 -4.19
CA ARG A 40 2.85 -2.56 -4.54
C ARG A 40 2.34 -3.69 -3.67
N TYR A 41 2.22 -4.87 -4.26
CA TYR A 41 1.95 -6.08 -3.51
C TYR A 41 3.20 -6.50 -2.72
N LYS A 42 3.00 -6.78 -1.44
CA LYS A 42 4.03 -7.35 -0.59
C LYS A 42 3.54 -8.66 -0.01
N PHE A 43 4.34 -9.72 -0.18
CA PHE A 43 4.00 -11.05 0.31
C PHE A 43 3.62 -11.03 1.80
N LEU A 44 2.48 -11.64 2.15
CA LEU A 44 1.84 -11.66 3.47
C LEU A 44 1.23 -10.32 3.94
N ASN A 45 1.51 -9.20 3.28
CA ASN A 45 1.04 -7.87 3.69
C ASN A 45 0.00 -7.27 2.71
N GLY A 46 -0.25 -7.94 1.56
CA GLY A 46 -1.14 -7.39 0.53
C GLY A 46 -0.58 -6.12 -0.12
N TYR A 47 -1.45 -5.20 -0.52
CA TYR A 47 -1.05 -3.96 -1.15
C TYR A 47 -0.70 -2.89 -0.11
N VAL A 48 0.47 -2.30 -0.25
CA VAL A 48 1.02 -1.25 0.61
C VAL A 48 1.47 -0.05 -0.22
N LEU A 49 1.53 1.12 0.41
CA LEU A 49 2.09 2.32 -0.20
C LEU A 49 3.62 2.26 -0.20
N TYR A 50 4.23 2.56 -1.35
CA TYR A 50 5.64 2.90 -1.45
C TYR A 50 5.77 4.39 -1.67
N LEU A 51 6.48 5.06 -0.77
CA LEU A 51 6.83 6.45 -0.88
C LEU A 51 8.32 6.57 -1.18
N THR A 52 8.64 7.30 -2.24
CA THR A 52 10.01 7.70 -2.56
C THR A 52 10.08 9.21 -2.39
N VAL A 53 10.76 9.66 -1.34
CA VAL A 53 10.92 11.08 -1.00
C VAL A 53 12.29 11.52 -1.48
N ILE A 54 12.33 12.55 -2.31
CA ILE A 54 13.53 13.14 -2.89
C ILE A 54 13.72 14.54 -2.30
N ASN A 55 14.84 14.75 -1.65
CA ASN A 55 15.28 16.06 -1.19
C ASN A 55 15.86 16.85 -2.37
N LYS A 56 15.27 17.99 -2.72
CA LYS A 56 15.69 18.87 -3.82
C LYS A 56 16.61 19.99 -3.38
N THR A 57 16.85 20.11 -2.07
CA THR A 57 17.60 21.21 -1.49
C THR A 57 19.09 20.87 -1.30
N SER A 58 19.89 21.89 -1.02
CA SER A 58 21.30 21.75 -0.63
C SER A 58 21.48 21.40 0.85
N GLU A 59 20.41 21.38 1.64
CA GLU A 59 20.40 21.10 3.07
C GLU A 59 19.75 19.76 3.40
N PRO A 60 20.12 19.11 4.51
CA PRO A 60 19.44 17.88 4.93
C PRO A 60 18.02 18.17 5.37
N ILE A 61 17.09 17.29 4.98
CA ILE A 61 15.68 17.33 5.38
C ILE A 61 15.40 16.19 6.35
N LYS A 62 14.69 16.49 7.44
CA LYS A 62 14.26 15.53 8.44
C LYS A 62 12.75 15.30 8.33
N ILE A 63 12.33 14.11 7.91
CA ILE A 63 10.91 13.74 7.83
C ILE A 63 10.40 13.34 9.21
N ILE A 64 9.25 13.89 9.61
CA ILE A 64 8.59 13.64 10.91
C ILE A 64 7.38 12.74 10.66
N TRP A 65 7.58 11.43 10.81
CA TRP A 65 6.55 10.43 10.49
C TRP A 65 5.34 10.48 11.41
N ASP A 66 5.53 10.79 12.69
CA ASP A 66 4.46 10.91 13.68
C ASP A 66 3.46 12.03 13.39
N GLU A 67 3.83 12.97 12.52
CA GLU A 67 2.99 14.07 12.08
C GLU A 67 2.61 13.95 10.60
N SER A 68 2.91 12.81 9.99
CA SER A 68 2.58 12.52 8.59
C SER A 68 1.40 11.57 8.52
N VAL A 69 0.43 11.88 7.67
CA VAL A 69 -0.83 11.15 7.59
C VAL A 69 -1.17 10.72 6.17
N PHE A 70 -1.93 9.63 6.06
CA PHE A 70 -2.55 9.18 4.81
C PHE A 70 -3.96 8.68 5.10
N THR A 71 -4.90 8.96 4.21
CA THR A 71 -6.28 8.50 4.36
C THR A 71 -6.36 6.97 4.28
N ASP A 72 -7.00 6.34 5.26
CA ASP A 72 -7.24 4.89 5.31
C ASP A 72 -8.35 4.42 4.34
N ASN A 73 -8.69 3.12 4.36
CA ASN A 73 -9.76 2.56 3.51
C ASN A 73 -11.16 3.03 3.91
N SER A 74 -11.32 3.63 5.09
CA SER A 74 -12.60 4.16 5.61
C SER A 74 -12.76 5.65 5.34
N GLY A 75 -11.75 6.32 4.80
CA GLY A 75 -11.75 7.75 4.50
C GLY A 75 -11.25 8.64 5.64
N ASN A 76 -10.68 8.06 6.71
CA ASN A 76 -10.10 8.83 7.81
C ASN A 76 -8.60 9.06 7.58
N ASP A 77 -8.12 10.24 7.96
CA ASP A 77 -6.68 10.52 7.96
C ASP A 77 -6.03 9.84 9.16
N GLU A 78 -5.03 9.00 8.89
CA GLU A 78 -4.34 8.16 9.86
C GLU A 78 -2.82 8.35 9.78
N HIS A 79 -2.14 8.15 10.90
CA HIS A 79 -0.68 8.18 10.93
C HIS A 79 -0.08 7.12 10.02
N LEU A 80 1.03 7.48 9.38
CA LEU A 80 1.80 6.58 8.52
C LEU A 80 2.76 5.73 9.35
N VAL A 81 2.55 4.42 9.33
CA VAL A 81 3.46 3.45 9.96
C VAL A 81 4.40 2.86 8.93
N ARG A 82 5.70 2.92 9.21
CA ARG A 82 6.80 2.45 8.33
C ARG A 82 7.06 0.97 8.44
N SER A 83 7.68 0.41 7.40
CA SER A 83 8.14 -0.98 7.34
C SER A 83 9.07 -1.41 8.48
N THR A 84 9.87 -0.48 8.99
CA THR A 84 10.88 -0.74 10.00
C THR A 84 10.35 -0.73 11.44
N ILE A 85 9.09 -0.32 11.64
CA ILE A 85 8.48 -0.33 12.97
C ILE A 85 8.17 -1.77 13.34
N ARG A 86 8.79 -2.21 14.42
CA ARG A 86 8.44 -3.52 15.00
C ARG A 86 7.07 -3.43 15.66
N ALA A 87 6.34 -4.52 15.59
CA ALA A 87 5.05 -4.70 16.25
C ALA A 87 4.96 -4.14 17.68
N MET A 88 6.03 -4.29 18.45
CA MET A 88 6.12 -3.82 19.85
C MET A 88 6.16 -2.29 19.98
N ASN A 89 6.33 -1.56 18.89
CA ASN A 89 6.48 -0.10 18.86
C ASN A 89 5.32 0.60 18.16
N ILE A 90 4.26 -0.11 17.78
CA ILE A 90 3.04 0.49 17.24
C ILE A 90 2.39 1.32 18.34
N GLY A 91 1.95 2.53 18.01
CA GLY A 91 1.48 3.53 18.99
C GLY A 91 2.60 4.25 19.74
N LYS A 92 3.88 3.95 19.45
CA LYS A 92 5.02 4.73 19.92
C LYS A 92 5.55 5.64 18.82
N SER A 93 6.24 6.70 19.24
CA SER A 93 6.87 7.64 18.30
C SER A 93 7.75 6.93 17.28
N THR A 94 7.53 7.25 16.02
CA THR A 94 8.32 6.75 14.89
C THR A 94 9.57 7.61 14.72
N PRO A 95 10.77 7.03 14.77
CA PRO A 95 11.98 7.82 14.56
C PRO A 95 11.95 8.56 13.21
N PRO A 96 12.33 9.84 13.19
CA PRO A 96 12.39 10.61 11.96
C PRO A 96 13.43 10.03 10.99
N SER A 97 13.28 10.33 9.70
CA SER A 97 14.27 9.99 8.67
C SER A 97 14.98 11.22 8.19
N VAL A 98 16.30 11.18 8.14
CA VAL A 98 17.11 12.28 7.58
C VAL A 98 17.47 11.93 6.14
N ILE A 99 17.17 12.84 5.21
CA ILE A 99 17.51 12.73 3.79
C ILE A 99 18.59 13.77 3.50
N VAL A 100 19.76 13.29 3.11
CA VAL A 100 20.89 14.18 2.76
C VAL A 100 20.55 15.08 1.56
N PRO A 101 21.28 16.19 1.35
CA PRO A 101 21.10 17.06 0.19
C PRO A 101 21.08 16.27 -1.12
N ASN A 102 20.08 16.54 -1.97
CA ASN A 102 19.86 15.85 -3.24
C ASN A 102 19.69 14.32 -3.10
N GLY A 103 19.48 13.83 -1.88
CA GLY A 103 19.31 12.40 -1.57
C GLY A 103 17.89 11.91 -1.76
N THR A 104 17.76 10.60 -1.72
CA THR A 104 16.47 9.91 -1.85
C THR A 104 16.27 8.93 -0.70
N PHE A 105 15.06 8.91 -0.18
CA PHE A 105 14.60 7.93 0.80
C PHE A 105 13.42 7.15 0.22
N THR A 106 13.44 5.83 0.35
CA THR A 106 12.32 4.98 -0.09
C THR A 106 11.97 3.97 0.99
N ASP A 107 10.69 3.88 1.32
CA ASP A 107 10.17 2.86 2.23
C ASP A 107 8.70 2.57 1.88
N TRP A 108 8.15 1.49 2.47
CA TRP A 108 6.73 1.22 2.37
C TRP A 108 6.02 1.58 3.68
N PHE A 109 4.76 1.98 3.53
CA PHE A 109 3.94 2.51 4.60
C PHE A 109 2.53 1.96 4.54
N VAL A 110 1.86 1.99 5.67
CA VAL A 110 0.42 1.76 5.80
C VAL A 110 -0.16 2.73 6.81
N PRO A 111 -1.46 3.09 6.72
CA PRO A 111 -2.17 3.76 7.79
C PRO A 111 -2.15 2.91 9.06
N GLU A 112 -2.14 3.51 10.24
CA GLU A 112 -2.02 2.80 11.52
C GLU A 112 -3.14 1.78 11.74
N THR A 113 -4.37 2.11 11.38
CA THR A 113 -5.54 1.22 11.47
C THR A 113 -5.45 -0.02 10.59
N HIS A 114 -4.55 -0.03 9.59
CA HIS A 114 -4.28 -1.19 8.75
C HIS A 114 -3.41 -2.26 9.44
N LEU A 115 -2.88 -1.96 10.61
CA LEU A 115 -2.07 -2.91 11.38
C LEU A 115 -2.93 -3.66 12.38
N ASN A 116 -3.00 -4.99 12.23
CA ASN A 116 -3.78 -5.86 13.09
C ASN A 116 -2.88 -6.92 13.71
N TYR A 117 -3.01 -7.14 15.02
CA TYR A 117 -2.31 -8.22 15.71
C TYR A 117 -3.14 -9.50 15.72
N HIS A 118 -2.60 -10.54 15.13
CA HIS A 118 -3.20 -11.86 15.09
C HIS A 118 -2.37 -12.84 15.94
N GLY A 119 -2.49 -12.79 17.24
CA GLY A 119 -1.96 -13.75 18.22
C GLY A 119 -0.79 -14.62 17.72
N THR A 120 -1.09 -15.81 17.20
CA THR A 120 -0.10 -16.80 16.73
C THR A 120 0.61 -16.42 15.42
N LEU A 121 0.02 -15.56 14.59
CA LEU A 121 0.59 -15.15 13.31
C LEU A 121 1.38 -13.84 13.40
N GLY A 122 1.31 -13.14 14.53
CA GLY A 122 1.93 -11.84 14.71
C GLY A 122 1.13 -10.72 14.06
N TRP A 123 1.82 -9.69 13.56
CA TRP A 123 1.21 -8.53 12.92
C TRP A 123 0.90 -8.81 11.46
N ALA A 124 -0.36 -8.61 11.09
CA ALA A 124 -0.83 -8.61 9.72
C ALA A 124 -1.16 -7.18 9.29
N VAL A 125 -1.08 -6.93 7.99
CA VAL A 125 -1.44 -5.66 7.37
C VAL A 125 -2.71 -5.83 6.56
N THR A 126 -3.71 -5.00 6.83
CA THR A 126 -4.86 -4.86 5.94
C THR A 126 -4.42 -4.16 4.66
N SER A 127 -4.69 -4.78 3.54
CA SER A 127 -4.32 -4.27 2.21
C SER A 127 -4.94 -2.89 1.95
N ILE A 128 -4.19 -1.99 1.33
CA ILE A 128 -4.75 -0.75 0.80
C ILE A 128 -5.69 -1.10 -0.36
N SER A 129 -6.92 -0.60 -0.32
CA SER A 129 -7.93 -0.78 -1.36
C SER A 129 -8.05 0.45 -2.27
N ASN A 130 -8.86 0.36 -3.30
CA ASN A 130 -9.21 1.49 -4.17
C ASN A 130 -10.22 2.46 -3.53
N GLU A 131 -10.81 2.10 -2.42
CA GLU A 131 -11.77 2.94 -1.71
C GLU A 131 -11.19 3.48 -0.41
N PRO A 132 -11.45 4.76 -0.11
CA PRO A 132 -12.08 5.76 -0.97
C PRO A 132 -11.20 6.10 -2.18
N ASN A 133 -11.81 6.52 -3.30
CA ASN A 133 -11.09 6.82 -4.54
C ASN A 133 -10.11 7.99 -4.38
N GLU A 134 -10.47 8.98 -3.58
CA GLU A 134 -9.60 10.13 -3.27
C GLU A 134 -9.05 9.98 -1.85
N ARG A 135 -7.74 10.17 -1.71
CA ARG A 135 -7.05 10.10 -0.42
C ARG A 135 -6.09 11.25 -0.27
N ASN A 136 -5.93 11.69 0.96
CA ASN A 136 -4.97 12.74 1.31
C ASN A 136 -3.64 12.12 1.71
N LEU A 137 -2.55 12.77 1.31
CA LEU A 137 -1.22 12.54 1.85
C LEU A 137 -0.68 13.87 2.38
N LEU A 138 -0.28 13.89 3.64
CA LEU A 138 0.47 14.98 4.23
C LEU A 138 1.76 14.43 4.80
N ILE A 139 2.89 14.99 4.38
CA ILE A 139 4.20 14.69 4.93
C ILE A 139 4.73 15.93 5.63
N THR A 140 5.00 15.80 6.93
CA THR A 140 5.62 16.84 7.75
C THR A 140 7.13 16.66 7.76
N TYR A 141 7.87 17.74 7.57
CA TYR A 141 9.33 17.73 7.56
C TYR A 141 9.92 18.98 8.21
N GLU A 142 11.18 18.88 8.56
CA GLU A 142 11.98 19.97 9.11
C GLU A 142 13.15 20.27 8.17
N LEU A 143 13.28 21.52 7.78
CA LEU A 143 14.37 22.07 6.98
C LEU A 143 14.90 23.32 7.70
N GLU A 144 16.20 23.39 7.98
CA GLU A 144 16.84 24.51 8.69
C GLU A 144 16.15 24.88 10.04
N ASN A 145 15.76 23.85 10.81
CA ASN A 145 15.00 23.96 12.06
C ASN A 145 13.59 24.60 11.91
N GLN A 146 13.09 24.73 10.69
CA GLN A 146 11.73 25.16 10.41
C GLN A 146 10.87 23.98 10.03
N LYS A 147 9.73 23.83 10.75
CA LYS A 147 8.73 22.83 10.42
C LYS A 147 7.92 23.27 9.21
N LYS A 148 7.88 22.42 8.21
CA LYS A 148 7.13 22.59 6.95
C LYS A 148 6.30 21.35 6.67
N TYR A 149 5.41 21.42 5.69
CA TYR A 149 4.62 20.28 5.23
C TYR A 149 4.43 20.32 3.72
N ILE A 150 4.24 19.15 3.13
CA ILE A 150 3.79 18.97 1.76
C ILE A 150 2.51 18.16 1.78
N TYR A 151 1.50 18.63 1.04
CA TYR A 151 0.19 18.03 0.98
C TYR A 151 -0.18 17.74 -0.47
N GLY A 152 -0.87 16.63 -0.70
CA GLY A 152 -1.44 16.30 -1.99
C GLY A 152 -2.56 15.29 -1.91
N LYS A 153 -3.37 15.25 -2.96
CA LYS A 153 -4.40 14.23 -3.17
C LYS A 153 -3.88 13.13 -4.06
N VAL A 154 -4.15 11.90 -3.65
CA VAL A 154 -3.90 10.69 -4.43
C VAL A 154 -5.25 10.14 -4.88
N VAL A 155 -5.41 9.94 -6.17
CA VAL A 155 -6.65 9.41 -6.73
C VAL A 155 -6.40 8.01 -7.26
N PHE A 156 -7.16 7.06 -6.74
CA PHE A 156 -7.12 5.66 -7.16
C PHE A 156 -8.12 5.42 -8.29
N GLU A 157 -7.78 4.53 -9.18
CA GLU A 157 -8.69 4.06 -10.22
C GLU A 157 -9.79 3.22 -9.57
N PRO A 158 -11.08 3.60 -9.74
CA PRO A 158 -12.16 2.73 -9.29
C PRO A 158 -12.10 1.41 -10.09
N PRO A 159 -12.45 0.26 -9.47
CA PRO A 159 -12.51 -0.99 -10.20
C PRO A 159 -13.40 -0.82 -11.43
N SER A 160 -12.88 -1.16 -12.61
CA SER A 160 -13.71 -1.14 -13.81
C SER A 160 -14.77 -2.24 -13.74
N SER A 161 -15.94 -2.00 -14.31
CA SER A 161 -16.98 -3.04 -14.41
C SER A 161 -16.47 -4.31 -15.10
N THR A 162 -15.49 -4.18 -15.98
CA THR A 162 -14.82 -5.30 -16.67
C THR A 162 -13.92 -6.06 -15.70
N ASP A 163 -13.19 -5.38 -14.82
CA ASP A 163 -12.33 -6.00 -13.81
C ASP A 163 -13.16 -6.77 -12.78
N GLU A 164 -14.30 -6.22 -12.38
CA GLU A 164 -15.27 -6.90 -11.50
C GLU A 164 -15.83 -8.17 -12.15
N ILE A 165 -16.25 -8.09 -13.40
CA ILE A 165 -16.75 -9.27 -14.15
C ILE A 165 -15.67 -10.32 -14.28
N LEU A 166 -14.44 -9.95 -14.64
CA LEU A 166 -13.33 -10.89 -14.75
C LEU A 166 -12.96 -11.53 -13.42
N MET A 167 -13.04 -10.79 -12.32
CA MET A 167 -12.85 -11.33 -10.97
C MET A 167 -13.91 -12.37 -10.63
N TRP A 168 -15.20 -12.07 -10.88
CA TRP A 168 -16.28 -13.01 -10.64
C TRP A 168 -16.21 -14.26 -11.53
N VAL A 169 -15.82 -14.09 -12.79
CA VAL A 169 -15.58 -15.22 -13.72
C VAL A 169 -14.41 -16.09 -13.22
N ALA A 170 -13.34 -15.50 -12.75
CA ALA A 170 -12.19 -16.24 -12.21
C ALA A 170 -12.55 -17.00 -10.93
N ILE A 171 -13.30 -16.38 -10.02
CA ILE A 171 -13.82 -17.03 -8.79
C ILE A 171 -14.77 -18.18 -9.15
N GLY A 172 -15.70 -17.96 -10.09
CA GLY A 172 -16.63 -18.98 -10.56
C GLY A 172 -15.91 -20.19 -11.20
N ALA A 173 -14.92 -19.94 -12.03
CA ALA A 173 -14.10 -20.99 -12.66
C ALA A 173 -13.29 -21.80 -11.63
N LEU A 174 -12.79 -21.14 -10.57
CA LEU A 174 -12.11 -21.80 -9.45
C LEU A 174 -13.06 -22.71 -8.65
N ALA A 175 -14.25 -22.20 -8.33
CA ALA A 175 -15.26 -22.98 -7.60
C ALA A 175 -15.69 -24.24 -8.39
N VAL A 176 -15.94 -24.10 -9.68
CA VAL A 176 -16.27 -25.25 -10.57
C VAL A 176 -15.10 -26.21 -10.70
N GLY A 177 -13.86 -25.72 -10.85
CA GLY A 177 -12.67 -26.55 -10.93
C GLY A 177 -12.40 -27.37 -9.67
N LEU A 178 -12.64 -26.77 -8.48
CA LEU A 178 -12.50 -27.46 -7.19
C LEU A 178 -13.59 -28.52 -6.99
N THR A 179 -14.83 -28.24 -7.33
CA THR A 179 -15.94 -29.21 -7.19
C THR A 179 -15.77 -30.39 -8.12
N VAL A 180 -15.41 -30.19 -9.38
CA VAL A 180 -15.12 -31.28 -10.33
C VAL A 180 -13.88 -32.08 -9.90
N GLY A 181 -12.83 -31.42 -9.39
CA GLY A 181 -11.64 -32.09 -8.87
C GLY A 181 -11.94 -33.00 -7.67
N LEU A 182 -12.80 -32.54 -6.74
CA LEU A 182 -13.23 -33.31 -5.56
C LEU A 182 -14.08 -34.52 -5.98
N LEU A 183 -15.01 -34.32 -6.91
CA LEU A 183 -15.86 -35.41 -7.44
C LEU A 183 -15.04 -36.51 -8.12
N VAL A 184 -14.04 -36.14 -8.89
CA VAL A 184 -13.13 -37.10 -9.52
C VAL A 184 -12.29 -37.87 -8.49
N MET A 185 -11.84 -37.20 -7.41
CA MET A 185 -11.13 -37.88 -6.32
C MET A 185 -12.01 -38.86 -5.52
N LEU A 186 -13.29 -38.56 -5.38
CA LEU A 186 -14.25 -39.45 -4.68
C LEU A 186 -14.69 -40.66 -5.51
N MET A 187 -14.46 -40.62 -6.84
CA MET A 187 -14.80 -41.68 -7.76
C MET A 187 -13.63 -42.61 -8.09
N MET A 188 -12.43 -42.29 -7.61
CA MET A 188 -11.23 -43.14 -7.75
C MET A 188 -10.90 -43.85 -6.43
#